data_cec69c82738a1c75bb171ba80a6319ea
#
_entry.id   cec69c82738a1c75bb171ba80a6319ea
#
_cell.length_a   1.000
_cell.length_b   1.000
_cell.length_c   1.000
_cell.angle_alpha   90.00
_cell.angle_beta   90.00
_cell.angle_gamma   90.00
#
_symmetry.space_group_name_H-M   'P 1'
#
loop_
_entity.id
_entity.type
_entity.pdbx_description
1 polymer ?
#
loop_
_entity_poly.entity_id
_entity_poly.type
_entity_poly.pdbx_seq_one_letter_code
_entity_poly.pdbx_strand_id
1 'polypeptide(L)'
;RPGGSVQTINNALARGQNLLLTPGVYAIDRTIEVKRPDTVVLGMGHATLTSVGGAVPMAVADVPGVVIAGVTFDAGTQLSPALLRVGTAHANHGIAARRSVTDPTTLSDVFVRVGGPHVGKVTNAVEVNSDHVIIDDAWIWRADHGIEGFTNGVNGDTDRWNTNTGLNGLVVNGDDVTATGLFSEHFQHFSTLWNGNGGTVVMYQNELAYDPPTQADWTQPNGTLGYPGYKVADGVTSHHLYGGGVYAFNENNPSIHTASGFEVPDTPGVLLHHVFTICLSGPGTIDHVVNDTGGTAGAATVSQRQVVVDYP
;
A
#
# COMPACT_ATOMS: atom_id res chain seq x y z
N ARG A 1 -5.03 23.32 12.21
CA ARG A 1 -3.70 23.90 11.97
C ARG A 1 -2.66 23.02 12.65
N PRO A 2 -1.44 22.91 12.12
CA PRO A 2 -0.35 22.24 12.82
C PRO A 2 -0.19 22.72 14.26
N GLY A 3 0.14 21.82 15.20
CA GLY A 3 0.24 22.11 16.64
C GLY A 3 -1.08 22.06 17.41
N GLY A 4 -2.19 21.75 16.76
CA GLY A 4 -3.46 21.47 17.46
C GLY A 4 -3.43 20.09 18.15
N SER A 5 -4.04 20.00 19.34
CA SER A 5 -4.16 18.73 20.08
C SER A 5 -5.07 17.73 19.34
N VAL A 6 -4.60 16.49 19.16
CA VAL A 6 -5.42 15.39 18.61
C VAL A 6 -6.68 15.15 19.42
N GLN A 7 -6.62 15.35 20.75
CA GLN A 7 -7.82 15.26 21.61
C GLN A 7 -8.89 16.29 21.20
N THR A 8 -8.49 17.50 20.83
CA THR A 8 -9.42 18.53 20.34
C THR A 8 -10.04 18.13 19.01
N ILE A 9 -9.25 17.56 18.11
CA ILE A 9 -9.72 17.02 16.83
C ILE A 9 -10.76 15.91 17.09
N ASN A 10 -10.41 14.92 17.90
CA ASN A 10 -11.30 13.81 18.21
C ASN A 10 -12.61 14.26 18.87
N ASN A 11 -12.55 15.24 19.76
CA ASN A 11 -13.75 15.83 20.37
C ASN A 11 -14.64 16.54 19.33
N ALA A 12 -14.04 17.17 18.33
CA ALA A 12 -14.80 17.83 17.25
C ALA A 12 -15.46 16.80 16.33
N LEU A 13 -14.71 15.79 15.90
CA LEU A 13 -15.22 14.67 15.07
C LEU A 13 -16.35 13.92 15.80
N ALA A 14 -16.22 13.65 17.11
CA ALA A 14 -17.26 13.01 17.91
C ALA A 14 -18.56 13.81 17.97
N ARG A 15 -18.50 15.15 17.85
CA ARG A 15 -19.66 16.04 17.73
C ARG A 15 -20.25 16.15 16.32
N GLY A 16 -19.69 15.40 15.34
CA GLY A 16 -20.15 15.40 13.94
C GLY A 16 -19.59 16.54 13.09
N GLN A 17 -18.48 17.15 13.52
CA GLN A 17 -17.78 18.12 12.68
C GLN A 17 -16.87 17.39 11.67
N ASN A 18 -16.72 17.95 10.49
CA ASN A 18 -15.72 17.54 9.50
C ASN A 18 -14.34 18.11 9.88
N LEU A 19 -13.28 17.50 9.35
CA LEU A 19 -11.91 17.90 9.59
C LEU A 19 -11.32 18.53 8.33
N LEU A 20 -10.93 19.80 8.43
CA LEU A 20 -10.14 20.48 7.42
C LEU A 20 -8.70 20.65 7.93
N LEU A 21 -7.75 20.03 7.26
CA LEU A 21 -6.31 20.14 7.53
C LEU A 21 -5.70 21.19 6.60
N THR A 22 -5.15 22.25 7.17
CA THR A 22 -4.38 23.25 6.40
C THR A 22 -2.99 22.71 6.03
N PRO A 23 -2.28 23.31 5.06
CA PRO A 23 -0.92 22.89 4.73
C PRO A 23 -0.01 22.82 5.95
N GLY A 24 0.82 21.81 6.02
CA GLY A 24 1.84 21.62 7.05
C GLY A 24 1.90 20.23 7.62
N VAL A 25 2.89 20.01 8.50
CA VAL A 25 3.15 18.71 9.15
C VAL A 25 2.51 18.69 10.53
N TYR A 26 1.73 17.67 10.80
CA TYR A 26 1.02 17.44 12.05
C TYR A 26 1.65 16.23 12.75
N ALA A 27 2.26 16.45 13.91
CA ALA A 27 2.75 15.36 14.77
C ALA A 27 1.58 14.67 15.47
N ILE A 28 1.37 13.40 15.16
CA ILE A 28 0.23 12.60 15.65
C ILE A 28 0.74 11.58 16.65
N ASP A 29 0.59 11.90 17.93
CA ASP A 29 0.98 11.08 19.08
C ASP A 29 -0.16 10.16 19.59
N ARG A 30 -1.34 10.34 19.03
CA ARG A 30 -2.57 9.61 19.35
C ARG A 30 -3.42 9.53 18.10
N THR A 31 -4.12 8.43 17.89
CA THR A 31 -4.97 8.21 16.72
C THR A 31 -6.06 9.27 16.57
N ILE A 32 -6.17 9.86 15.37
CA ILE A 32 -7.36 10.59 14.94
C ILE A 32 -8.44 9.56 14.62
N GLU A 33 -9.54 9.59 15.38
CA GLU A 33 -10.61 8.60 15.31
C GLU A 33 -11.83 9.14 14.56
N VAL A 34 -12.09 8.60 13.37
CA VAL A 34 -13.28 8.91 12.57
C VAL A 34 -14.34 7.84 12.84
N LYS A 35 -15.31 8.14 13.70
CA LYS A 35 -16.30 7.17 14.18
C LYS A 35 -17.73 7.45 13.73
N ARG A 36 -17.96 8.50 12.95
CA ARG A 36 -19.29 8.87 12.50
C ARG A 36 -19.41 8.70 10.99
N PRO A 37 -20.54 8.20 10.49
CA PRO A 37 -20.79 8.15 9.06
C PRO A 37 -20.75 9.56 8.46
N ASP A 38 -20.56 9.65 7.17
CA ASP A 38 -20.58 10.89 6.37
C ASP A 38 -19.55 11.95 6.82
N THR A 39 -18.52 11.54 7.55
CA THR A 39 -17.45 12.45 7.99
C THR A 39 -16.47 12.73 6.83
N VAL A 40 -16.22 14.01 6.59
CA VAL A 40 -15.21 14.44 5.61
C VAL A 40 -13.93 14.85 6.34
N VAL A 41 -12.82 14.27 5.91
CA VAL A 41 -11.45 14.68 6.25
C VAL A 41 -10.79 15.19 4.97
N LEU A 42 -10.53 16.48 4.91
CA LEU A 42 -9.94 17.12 3.73
C LEU A 42 -8.60 17.74 4.08
N GLY A 43 -7.54 17.30 3.42
CA GLY A 43 -6.22 17.94 3.42
C GLY A 43 -6.14 19.00 2.33
N MET A 44 -5.57 20.15 2.66
CA MET A 44 -5.28 21.20 1.69
C MET A 44 -3.77 21.35 1.54
N GLY A 45 -3.28 21.27 0.31
CA GLY A 45 -1.91 21.60 -0.05
C GLY A 45 -0.86 20.93 0.85
N HIS A 46 -0.65 19.64 0.69
CA HIS A 46 0.35 18.85 1.44
C HIS A 46 0.15 18.83 2.97
N ALA A 47 -1.09 18.64 3.41
CA ALA A 47 -1.37 18.35 4.81
C ALA A 47 -0.83 16.95 5.15
N THR A 48 0.19 16.87 6.01
CA THR A 48 0.90 15.64 6.33
C THR A 48 0.70 15.24 7.78
N LEU A 49 0.21 14.03 8.02
CA LEU A 49 0.05 13.43 9.35
C LEU A 49 1.23 12.50 9.63
N THR A 50 2.14 12.91 10.52
CA THR A 50 3.33 12.12 10.85
C THR A 50 3.13 11.37 12.16
N SER A 51 3.32 10.05 12.15
CA SER A 51 3.25 9.21 13.35
C SER A 51 4.32 9.60 14.37
N VAL A 52 3.93 9.74 15.62
CA VAL A 52 4.82 9.94 16.77
C VAL A 52 4.61 8.80 17.77
N GLY A 53 5.70 8.25 18.29
CA GLY A 53 5.62 7.19 19.29
C GLY A 53 5.03 5.86 18.78
N GLY A 54 4.99 5.63 17.47
CA GLY A 54 4.39 4.44 16.87
C GLY A 54 2.85 4.47 16.83
N ALA A 55 2.22 5.63 17.02
CA ALA A 55 0.78 5.77 16.91
C ALA A 55 0.29 5.46 15.48
N VAL A 56 -0.93 4.96 15.34
CA VAL A 56 -1.66 4.96 14.06
C VAL A 56 -2.21 6.36 13.84
N PRO A 57 -1.74 7.12 12.82
CA PRO A 57 -2.17 8.51 12.65
C PRO A 57 -3.67 8.69 12.49
N MET A 58 -4.34 7.79 11.74
CA MET A 58 -5.80 7.86 11.57
C MET A 58 -6.42 6.48 11.50
N ALA A 59 -7.56 6.33 12.16
CA ALA A 59 -8.42 5.16 12.07
C ALA A 59 -9.87 5.56 11.83
N VAL A 60 -10.48 4.91 10.84
CA VAL A 60 -11.91 5.04 10.50
C VAL A 60 -12.61 3.80 11.05
N ALA A 61 -13.73 3.98 11.74
CA ALA A 61 -14.57 2.87 12.18
C ALA A 61 -15.33 2.24 10.99
N ASP A 62 -16.00 1.10 11.23
CA ASP A 62 -16.89 0.47 10.25
C ASP A 62 -18.20 1.27 10.09
N VAL A 63 -18.08 2.43 9.44
CA VAL A 63 -19.20 3.36 9.17
C VAL A 63 -19.19 3.76 7.69
N PRO A 64 -20.36 3.98 7.06
CA PRO A 64 -20.42 4.37 5.65
C PRO A 64 -20.11 5.85 5.44
N GLY A 65 -19.87 6.23 4.19
CA GLY A 65 -19.85 7.60 3.69
C GLY A 65 -18.68 8.47 4.15
N VAL A 66 -17.65 7.90 4.75
CA VAL A 66 -16.46 8.67 5.14
C VAL A 66 -15.65 9.03 3.90
N VAL A 67 -15.26 10.29 3.78
CA VAL A 67 -14.37 10.76 2.71
C VAL A 67 -13.07 11.24 3.33
N ILE A 68 -11.95 10.65 2.91
CA ILE A 68 -10.59 11.14 3.21
C ILE A 68 -9.97 11.57 1.90
N ALA A 69 -9.63 12.84 1.77
CA ALA A 69 -9.10 13.38 0.52
C ALA A 69 -7.90 14.30 0.73
N GLY A 70 -6.89 14.20 -0.13
CA GLY A 70 -5.75 15.12 -0.19
C GLY A 70 -4.82 15.06 1.05
N VAL A 71 -4.70 13.92 1.71
CA VAL A 71 -3.93 13.75 2.94
C VAL A 71 -2.70 12.89 2.71
N THR A 72 -1.55 13.35 3.19
CA THR A 72 -0.32 12.55 3.27
C THR A 72 -0.15 11.96 4.66
N PHE A 73 0.25 10.71 4.75
CA PHE A 73 0.61 10.01 5.97
C PHE A 73 2.09 9.65 5.95
N ASP A 74 2.84 10.10 6.96
CA ASP A 74 4.25 9.77 7.13
C ASP A 74 4.46 8.81 8.30
N ALA A 75 5.24 7.76 8.06
CA ALA A 75 5.74 6.92 9.15
C ALA A 75 6.73 7.69 10.01
N GLY A 76 6.66 7.52 11.32
CA GLY A 76 7.64 8.05 12.25
C GLY A 76 8.81 7.11 12.50
N THR A 77 9.76 7.53 13.33
CA THR A 77 10.97 6.77 13.66
C THR A 77 10.72 5.51 14.50
N GLN A 78 9.57 5.45 15.17
CA GLN A 78 9.13 4.27 15.91
C GLN A 78 8.11 3.49 15.08
N LEU A 79 8.18 2.16 15.18
CA LEU A 79 7.32 1.27 14.41
C LEU A 79 5.84 1.51 14.72
N SER A 80 5.08 1.87 13.69
CA SER A 80 3.61 1.93 13.73
C SER A 80 3.01 0.64 13.18
N PRO A 81 1.92 0.12 13.76
CA PRO A 81 1.24 -1.03 13.17
C PRO A 81 0.59 -0.69 11.82
N ALA A 82 0.06 0.53 11.69
CA ALA A 82 -0.45 1.09 10.42
C ALA A 82 -0.35 2.61 10.43
N LEU A 83 -0.45 3.26 9.25
CA LEU A 83 -0.54 4.73 9.15
C LEU A 83 -1.98 5.18 8.89
N LEU A 84 -2.71 4.43 8.10
CA LEU A 84 -4.15 4.60 7.91
C LEU A 84 -4.84 3.24 8.07
N ARG A 85 -5.88 3.21 8.88
CA ARG A 85 -6.74 2.02 9.03
C ARG A 85 -8.19 2.39 8.75
N VAL A 86 -8.84 1.65 7.86
CA VAL A 86 -10.27 1.78 7.54
C VAL A 86 -10.98 0.51 7.96
N GLY A 87 -11.84 0.61 8.95
CA GLY A 87 -12.52 -0.53 9.54
C GLY A 87 -11.71 -1.28 10.60
N THR A 88 -12.37 -2.21 11.24
CA THR A 88 -11.82 -3.07 12.29
C THR A 88 -11.55 -4.46 11.73
N ALA A 89 -10.33 -4.99 11.91
CA ALA A 89 -10.01 -6.35 11.50
C ALA A 89 -10.99 -7.36 12.12
N HIS A 90 -11.50 -8.27 11.29
CA HIS A 90 -12.47 -9.32 11.69
C HIS A 90 -13.82 -8.81 12.21
N ALA A 91 -14.23 -7.59 11.88
CA ALA A 91 -15.59 -7.14 12.15
C ALA A 91 -16.59 -8.02 11.39
N ASN A 92 -17.66 -8.46 12.05
CA ASN A 92 -18.79 -9.05 11.36
C ASN A 92 -19.45 -7.96 10.49
N HIS A 93 -19.34 -8.11 9.19
CA HIS A 93 -19.82 -7.18 8.16
C HIS A 93 -21.37 -7.14 8.11
N GLY A 94 -22.00 -6.65 9.17
CA GLY A 94 -23.45 -6.65 9.33
C GLY A 94 -24.16 -5.47 8.63
N ILE A 95 -24.92 -4.68 9.42
CA ILE A 95 -25.72 -3.55 8.92
C ILE A 95 -24.84 -2.44 8.31
N ALA A 96 -23.63 -2.23 8.82
CA ALA A 96 -22.69 -1.24 8.30
C ALA A 96 -22.28 -1.58 6.83
N ALA A 97 -21.98 -2.83 6.52
CA ALA A 97 -21.66 -3.28 5.18
C ALA A 97 -22.80 -3.03 4.17
N ARG A 98 -24.06 -3.22 4.57
CA ARG A 98 -25.22 -2.96 3.69
C ARG A 98 -25.40 -1.50 3.33
N ARG A 99 -25.00 -0.58 4.21
CA ARG A 99 -25.06 0.85 3.94
C ARG A 99 -23.90 1.31 3.05
N SER A 100 -22.74 0.72 3.20
CA SER A 100 -21.57 1.07 2.40
C SER A 100 -21.71 0.72 0.92
N VAL A 101 -22.63 -0.15 0.52
CA VAL A 101 -22.94 -0.41 -0.91
C VAL A 101 -23.43 0.85 -1.63
N THR A 102 -24.25 1.66 -0.98
CA THR A 102 -24.83 2.87 -1.59
C THR A 102 -24.14 4.16 -1.13
N ASP A 103 -23.29 4.05 -0.14
CA ASP A 103 -22.61 5.17 0.52
C ASP A 103 -21.20 4.70 0.97
N PRO A 104 -20.30 4.42 0.01
CA PRO A 104 -18.97 3.88 0.29
C PRO A 104 -18.08 4.88 1.02
N THR A 105 -17.20 4.37 1.88
CA THR A 105 -16.05 5.13 2.35
C THR A 105 -15.07 5.30 1.21
N THR A 106 -14.59 6.53 1.00
CA THR A 106 -13.70 6.87 -0.12
C THR A 106 -12.39 7.45 0.38
N LEU A 107 -11.29 6.94 -0.17
CA LEU A 107 -9.95 7.49 -0.05
C LEU A 107 -9.58 8.08 -1.41
N SER A 108 -9.36 9.39 -1.49
CA SER A 108 -9.03 10.06 -2.76
C SER A 108 -7.79 10.92 -2.59
N ASP A 109 -6.84 10.84 -3.53
CA ASP A 109 -5.56 11.57 -3.42
C ASP A 109 -4.87 11.33 -2.07
N VAL A 110 -4.74 10.06 -1.67
CA VAL A 110 -4.11 9.69 -0.40
C VAL A 110 -2.70 9.20 -0.66
N PHE A 111 -1.73 9.82 0.01
CA PHE A 111 -0.32 9.50 -0.13
C PHE A 111 0.25 8.98 1.19
N VAL A 112 1.12 7.98 1.10
CA VAL A 112 1.78 7.39 2.27
C VAL A 112 3.27 7.30 2.02
N ARG A 113 4.08 7.77 3.00
CA ARG A 113 5.52 7.70 2.93
C ARG A 113 6.10 6.96 4.13
N VAL A 114 6.97 5.99 3.85
CA VAL A 114 7.77 5.28 4.84
C VAL A 114 9.23 5.60 4.59
N GLY A 115 9.76 6.60 5.30
CA GLY A 115 11.04 7.22 4.97
C GLY A 115 10.89 8.42 4.02
N GLY A 116 12.01 8.92 3.54
CA GLY A 116 12.11 10.09 2.67
C GLY A 116 12.60 11.31 3.43
N PRO A 117 11.75 12.15 4.01
CA PRO A 117 12.22 13.32 4.76
C PRO A 117 12.90 12.98 6.09
N HIS A 118 12.55 11.87 6.71
CA HIS A 118 13.13 11.32 7.94
C HIS A 118 12.95 9.80 7.96
N VAL A 119 13.61 9.12 8.89
CA VAL A 119 13.43 7.66 9.09
C VAL A 119 11.97 7.33 9.37
N GLY A 120 11.45 6.30 8.69
CA GLY A 120 10.08 5.84 8.84
C GLY A 120 9.99 4.32 9.04
N LYS A 121 9.08 3.86 9.94
CA LYS A 121 8.88 2.44 10.23
C LYS A 121 7.39 2.11 10.35
N VAL A 122 6.95 1.08 9.61
CA VAL A 122 5.56 0.62 9.65
C VAL A 122 5.47 -0.89 9.40
N THR A 123 4.45 -1.53 9.96
CA THR A 123 4.11 -2.93 9.62
C THR A 123 3.27 -2.96 8.34
N ASN A 124 2.09 -2.36 8.34
CA ASN A 124 1.24 -2.20 7.16
C ASN A 124 0.99 -0.71 6.92
N ALA A 125 1.34 -0.17 5.76
CA ALA A 125 1.18 1.27 5.54
C ALA A 125 -0.29 1.67 5.53
N VAL A 126 -1.14 0.95 4.81
CA VAL A 126 -2.60 1.13 4.79
C VAL A 126 -3.29 -0.22 5.01
N GLU A 127 -4.26 -0.25 5.92
CA GLU A 127 -5.15 -1.39 6.15
C GLU A 127 -6.59 -1.01 5.83
N VAL A 128 -7.23 -1.76 4.92
CA VAL A 128 -8.65 -1.61 4.58
C VAL A 128 -9.37 -2.88 5.00
N ASN A 129 -10.09 -2.78 6.11
CA ASN A 129 -10.82 -3.90 6.72
C ASN A 129 -12.33 -3.82 6.47
N SER A 130 -12.85 -2.64 6.12
CA SER A 130 -14.27 -2.45 5.77
C SER A 130 -14.54 -2.84 4.33
N ASP A 131 -15.76 -3.33 4.08
CA ASP A 131 -16.25 -3.65 2.75
C ASP A 131 -16.64 -2.39 1.94
N HIS A 132 -16.71 -2.53 0.62
CA HIS A 132 -17.18 -1.51 -0.33
C HIS A 132 -16.41 -0.18 -0.26
N VAL A 133 -15.14 -0.19 0.14
CA VAL A 133 -14.29 1.00 0.15
C VAL A 133 -13.84 1.32 -1.27
N ILE A 134 -13.83 2.61 -1.61
CA ILE A 134 -13.26 3.11 -2.87
C ILE A 134 -11.92 3.77 -2.56
N ILE A 135 -10.89 3.37 -3.27
CA ILE A 135 -9.55 3.97 -3.25
C ILE A 135 -9.32 4.58 -4.63
N ASP A 136 -9.20 5.89 -4.69
CA ASP A 136 -9.02 6.60 -5.95
C ASP A 136 -7.76 7.47 -5.87
N ASP A 137 -6.79 7.19 -6.74
CA ASP A 137 -5.53 7.91 -6.80
C ASP A 137 -4.72 7.84 -5.48
N ALA A 138 -4.14 6.66 -5.20
CA ALA A 138 -3.32 6.44 -4.01
C ALA A 138 -1.87 6.10 -4.36
N TRP A 139 -0.93 6.74 -3.67
CA TRP A 139 0.49 6.38 -3.74
C TRP A 139 1.02 5.99 -2.36
N ILE A 140 1.38 4.73 -2.22
CA ILE A 140 1.85 4.12 -0.98
C ILE A 140 3.31 3.72 -1.19
N TRP A 141 4.22 4.49 -0.62
CA TRP A 141 5.62 4.47 -0.98
C TRP A 141 6.54 4.23 0.23
N ARG A 142 7.30 3.15 0.20
CA ARG A 142 8.47 2.99 1.05
C ARG A 142 9.65 3.61 0.30
N ALA A 143 10.08 4.78 0.74
CA ALA A 143 11.01 5.64 0.01
C ALA A 143 12.29 4.91 -0.41
N ASP A 144 12.60 4.96 -1.68
CA ASP A 144 13.86 4.45 -2.27
C ASP A 144 14.97 5.51 -2.24
N HIS A 145 14.62 6.76 -1.98
CA HIS A 145 15.55 7.88 -1.79
C HIS A 145 15.01 8.89 -0.77
N GLY A 146 15.89 9.73 -0.25
CA GLY A 146 15.47 10.73 0.75
C GLY A 146 16.64 11.41 1.46
N ILE A 147 16.35 11.98 2.63
CA ILE A 147 17.31 12.79 3.42
C ILE A 147 17.91 11.95 4.55
N GLU A 148 17.08 11.26 5.34
CA GLU A 148 17.53 10.48 6.50
C GLU A 148 17.26 8.98 6.28
N GLY A 149 18.15 8.13 6.81
CA GLY A 149 18.06 6.68 6.71
C GLY A 149 18.50 6.11 5.37
N PHE A 150 19.28 6.88 4.62
CA PHE A 150 19.85 6.51 3.34
C PHE A 150 21.37 6.72 3.34
N THR A 151 22.10 5.80 2.74
CA THR A 151 23.53 5.94 2.51
C THR A 151 23.73 6.82 1.27
N ASN A 152 24.06 8.07 1.45
CA ASN A 152 24.31 9.05 0.37
C ASN A 152 23.09 9.39 -0.53
N GLY A 153 21.90 8.90 -0.26
CA GLY A 153 20.70 9.19 -1.04
C GLY A 153 20.77 8.78 -2.51
N VAL A 154 21.60 7.78 -2.85
CA VAL A 154 21.90 7.33 -4.21
C VAL A 154 21.82 5.81 -4.27
N ASN A 155 21.90 5.27 -5.47
CA ASN A 155 21.96 3.84 -5.77
C ASN A 155 22.95 3.09 -4.85
N GLY A 156 22.60 1.87 -4.47
CA GLY A 156 23.41 1.05 -3.58
C GLY A 156 23.28 1.39 -2.10
N ASP A 157 22.18 1.99 -1.68
CA ASP A 157 21.89 2.26 -0.28
C ASP A 157 21.57 0.97 0.47
N THR A 158 22.51 0.53 1.34
CA THR A 158 22.36 -0.68 2.14
C THR A 158 21.75 -0.45 3.52
N ASP A 159 21.62 0.79 3.97
CA ASP A 159 21.11 1.11 5.30
C ASP A 159 19.58 1.09 5.35
N ARG A 160 18.92 1.49 4.26
CA ARG A 160 17.46 1.62 4.16
C ARG A 160 16.72 0.35 4.55
N TRP A 161 17.26 -0.84 4.21
CA TRP A 161 16.63 -2.11 4.55
C TRP A 161 16.34 -2.25 6.05
N ASN A 162 17.22 -1.72 6.89
CA ASN A 162 17.11 -1.80 8.35
C ASN A 162 16.59 -0.50 9.00
N THR A 163 16.71 0.63 8.34
CA THR A 163 16.35 1.94 8.91
C THR A 163 14.94 2.37 8.54
N ASN A 164 14.56 2.24 7.27
CA ASN A 164 13.22 2.57 6.77
C ASN A 164 12.42 1.29 6.52
N THR A 165 11.96 0.64 7.59
CA THR A 165 11.30 -0.66 7.49
C THR A 165 9.81 -0.51 7.22
N GLY A 166 9.33 -1.20 6.18
CA GLY A 166 7.91 -1.30 5.85
C GLY A 166 7.62 -2.70 5.32
N LEU A 167 6.86 -3.50 6.08
CA LEU A 167 6.60 -4.87 5.64
C LEU A 167 5.63 -4.89 4.46
N ASN A 168 4.43 -4.36 4.64
CA ASN A 168 3.42 -4.33 3.58
C ASN A 168 2.96 -2.90 3.27
N GLY A 169 2.65 -2.65 2.01
CA GLY A 169 2.06 -1.39 1.57
C GLY A 169 0.57 -1.34 1.88
N LEU A 170 -0.25 -1.77 0.93
CA LEU A 170 -1.70 -1.88 1.09
C LEU A 170 -2.09 -3.30 1.48
N VAL A 171 -2.86 -3.45 2.55
CA VAL A 171 -3.51 -4.70 2.94
C VAL A 171 -5.01 -4.51 2.91
N VAL A 172 -5.70 -5.24 2.03
CA VAL A 172 -7.17 -5.19 1.88
C VAL A 172 -7.77 -6.46 2.41
N ASN A 173 -8.53 -6.36 3.50
CA ASN A 173 -9.25 -7.45 4.13
C ASN A 173 -10.77 -7.38 3.89
N GLY A 174 -11.28 -6.19 3.51
CA GLY A 174 -12.69 -5.99 3.20
C GLY A 174 -13.08 -6.56 1.83
N ASP A 175 -14.32 -6.95 1.70
CA ASP A 175 -14.91 -7.41 0.44
C ASP A 175 -15.39 -6.24 -0.43
N ASP A 176 -15.49 -6.47 -1.74
CA ASP A 176 -16.01 -5.51 -2.74
C ASP A 176 -15.30 -4.14 -2.73
N VAL A 177 -14.00 -4.12 -2.40
CA VAL A 177 -13.18 -2.92 -2.44
C VAL A 177 -12.75 -2.62 -3.87
N THR A 178 -12.87 -1.36 -4.28
CA THR A 178 -12.43 -0.90 -5.61
C THR A 178 -11.25 0.05 -5.48
N ALA A 179 -10.20 -0.15 -6.28
CA ALA A 179 -9.07 0.77 -6.38
C ALA A 179 -8.85 1.21 -7.82
N THR A 180 -8.65 2.52 -8.03
CA THR A 180 -8.30 3.12 -9.31
C THR A 180 -7.04 3.97 -9.15
N GLY A 181 -6.07 3.85 -10.08
CA GLY A 181 -4.83 4.60 -9.99
C GLY A 181 -4.01 4.26 -8.73
N LEU A 182 -3.76 2.99 -8.50
CA LEU A 182 -3.05 2.51 -7.29
C LEU A 182 -1.57 2.32 -7.57
N PHE A 183 -0.73 3.08 -6.85
CA PHE A 183 0.73 2.91 -6.78
C PHE A 183 1.11 2.39 -5.40
N SER A 184 1.82 1.27 -5.32
CA SER A 184 2.32 0.73 -4.04
C SER A 184 3.70 0.12 -4.25
N GLU A 185 4.72 0.68 -3.59
CA GLU A 185 6.11 0.52 -4.02
C GLU A 185 7.09 0.24 -2.90
N HIS A 186 8.08 -0.60 -3.21
CA HIS A 186 9.33 -0.86 -2.47
C HIS A 186 9.16 -1.51 -1.10
N PHE A 187 8.02 -2.07 -0.74
CA PHE A 187 7.84 -2.72 0.55
C PHE A 187 8.64 -4.02 0.67
N GLN A 188 9.05 -4.35 1.89
CA GLN A 188 9.93 -5.49 2.18
C GLN A 188 9.24 -6.85 2.05
N HIS A 189 7.90 -6.87 2.08
CA HIS A 189 7.07 -8.03 1.75
C HIS A 189 6.12 -7.64 0.62
N PHE A 190 4.81 -7.75 0.82
CA PHE A 190 3.83 -7.45 -0.23
C PHE A 190 3.60 -5.93 -0.35
N SER A 191 3.85 -5.37 -1.53
CA SER A 191 3.43 -3.99 -1.79
C SER A 191 1.90 -3.87 -1.78
N THR A 192 1.21 -4.86 -2.33
CA THR A 192 -0.25 -5.00 -2.20
C THR A 192 -0.62 -6.44 -1.87
N LEU A 193 -1.35 -6.62 -0.77
CA LEU A 193 -1.91 -7.89 -0.33
C LEU A 193 -3.44 -7.80 -0.26
N TRP A 194 -4.12 -8.60 -1.06
CA TRP A 194 -5.57 -8.60 -1.18
C TRP A 194 -6.17 -9.88 -0.61
N ASN A 195 -6.89 -9.78 0.50
CA ASN A 195 -7.51 -10.90 1.21
C ASN A 195 -9.03 -10.96 1.03
N GLY A 196 -9.68 -9.84 0.63
CA GLY A 196 -11.13 -9.77 0.45
C GLY A 196 -11.59 -10.27 -0.92
N ASN A 197 -12.83 -10.72 -1.00
CA ASN A 197 -13.47 -11.09 -2.26
C ASN A 197 -14.08 -9.89 -2.98
N GLY A 198 -14.42 -10.05 -4.27
CA GLY A 198 -15.08 -9.01 -5.07
C GLY A 198 -14.22 -7.79 -5.38
N GLY A 199 -12.93 -7.86 -5.11
CA GLY A 199 -12.01 -6.76 -5.35
C GLY A 199 -11.91 -6.39 -6.83
N THR A 200 -11.83 -5.09 -7.12
CA THR A 200 -11.59 -4.57 -8.47
C THR A 200 -10.49 -3.53 -8.45
N VAL A 201 -9.46 -3.72 -9.28
CA VAL A 201 -8.36 -2.75 -9.43
C VAL A 201 -8.24 -2.34 -10.89
N VAL A 202 -8.19 -1.04 -11.13
CA VAL A 202 -7.98 -0.46 -12.46
C VAL A 202 -6.74 0.42 -12.41
N MET A 203 -5.75 0.08 -13.18
CA MET A 203 -4.44 0.73 -13.23
C MET A 203 -3.65 0.53 -11.92
N TYR A 204 -2.75 -0.43 -11.93
CA TYR A 204 -1.82 -0.72 -10.83
C TYR A 204 -0.37 -0.49 -11.27
N GLN A 205 0.42 0.13 -10.41
CA GLN A 205 1.86 0.28 -10.63
C GLN A 205 2.60 -0.11 -9.34
N ASN A 206 3.68 -0.86 -9.52
CA ASN A 206 4.57 -1.28 -8.44
C ASN A 206 6.02 -1.29 -8.89
N GLU A 207 6.88 -0.78 -8.05
CA GLU A 207 8.31 -1.08 -8.09
C GLU A 207 8.65 -1.96 -6.88
N LEU A 208 9.30 -3.10 -7.15
CA LEU A 208 9.78 -4.00 -6.10
C LEU A 208 10.84 -3.31 -5.24
N ALA A 209 11.09 -3.80 -4.04
CA ALA A 209 12.15 -3.26 -3.20
C ALA A 209 13.50 -3.29 -3.95
N TYR A 210 14.21 -2.17 -3.97
CA TYR A 210 15.52 -2.04 -4.63
C TYR A 210 16.67 -2.60 -3.78
N ASP A 211 16.43 -2.75 -2.48
CA ASP A 211 17.42 -2.89 -1.43
C ASP A 211 17.47 -4.23 -0.69
N PRO A 212 16.89 -5.35 -1.17
CA PRO A 212 17.10 -6.63 -0.50
C PRO A 212 18.61 -6.96 -0.44
N PRO A 213 19.19 -7.19 0.75
CA PRO A 213 20.63 -7.43 0.85
C PRO A 213 21.01 -8.82 0.35
N THR A 214 20.16 -9.81 0.57
CA THR A 214 20.36 -11.19 0.10
C THR A 214 19.05 -11.80 -0.40
N GLN A 215 19.16 -12.88 -1.20
CA GLN A 215 17.99 -13.64 -1.61
C GLN A 215 17.25 -14.24 -0.39
N ALA A 216 17.95 -14.59 0.67
CA ALA A 216 17.33 -15.13 1.88
C ALA A 216 16.43 -14.10 2.57
N ASP A 217 16.85 -12.81 2.58
CA ASP A 217 16.04 -11.70 3.09
C ASP A 217 14.84 -11.39 2.18
N TRP A 218 14.90 -11.87 0.93
CA TRP A 218 13.86 -11.69 -0.10
C TRP A 218 13.30 -13.04 -0.54
N THR A 219 12.84 -13.85 0.43
CA THR A 219 12.23 -15.16 0.21
C THR A 219 11.05 -15.34 1.17
N GLN A 220 9.90 -15.75 0.63
CA GLN A 220 8.70 -16.00 1.41
C GLN A 220 8.89 -17.19 2.36
N PRO A 221 8.14 -17.27 3.47
CA PRO A 221 8.27 -18.39 4.44
C PRO A 221 8.04 -19.79 3.85
N ASN A 222 7.30 -19.89 2.75
CA ASN A 222 7.06 -21.14 2.03
C ASN A 222 8.19 -21.52 1.06
N GLY A 223 9.25 -20.70 0.97
CA GLY A 223 10.41 -20.91 0.09
C GLY A 223 10.27 -20.28 -1.30
N THR A 224 9.17 -19.63 -1.62
CA THR A 224 9.01 -18.88 -2.88
C THR A 224 9.99 -17.70 -2.93
N LEU A 225 10.72 -17.56 -4.02
CA LEU A 225 11.70 -16.50 -4.19
C LEU A 225 10.99 -15.14 -4.38
N GLY A 226 11.33 -14.19 -3.56
CA GLY A 226 10.81 -12.84 -3.59
C GLY A 226 9.36 -12.71 -3.10
N TYR A 227 8.95 -11.48 -2.96
CA TYR A 227 7.57 -11.09 -2.71
C TYR A 227 7.02 -10.41 -3.96
N PRO A 228 5.89 -10.87 -4.51
CA PRO A 228 5.30 -10.23 -5.69
C PRO A 228 4.89 -8.79 -5.36
N GLY A 229 4.87 -7.94 -6.37
CA GLY A 229 4.33 -6.59 -6.23
C GLY A 229 2.84 -6.58 -5.89
N TYR A 230 2.12 -7.60 -6.38
CA TYR A 230 0.68 -7.79 -6.16
C TYR A 230 0.37 -9.22 -5.76
N LYS A 231 -0.18 -9.41 -4.57
CA LYS A 231 -0.64 -10.72 -4.07
C LYS A 231 -2.15 -10.72 -3.83
N VAL A 232 -2.86 -11.67 -4.44
CA VAL A 232 -4.22 -12.07 -4.03
C VAL A 232 -4.10 -13.34 -3.20
N ALA A 233 -4.70 -13.38 -2.02
CA ALA A 233 -4.60 -14.50 -1.09
C ALA A 233 -5.29 -15.75 -1.64
N ASP A 234 -4.78 -16.93 -1.30
CA ASP A 234 -5.21 -18.21 -1.87
C ASP A 234 -6.69 -18.54 -1.61
N GLY A 235 -7.30 -17.95 -0.58
CA GLY A 235 -8.72 -18.13 -0.26
C GLY A 235 -9.67 -17.23 -1.04
N VAL A 236 -9.17 -16.27 -1.82
CA VAL A 236 -10.01 -15.37 -2.62
C VAL A 236 -10.49 -16.06 -3.88
N THR A 237 -11.78 -15.99 -4.13
CA THR A 237 -12.44 -16.64 -5.27
C THR A 237 -12.99 -15.67 -6.32
N SER A 238 -12.98 -14.37 -6.04
CA SER A 238 -13.42 -13.31 -6.95
C SER A 238 -12.55 -12.08 -6.80
N HIS A 239 -11.85 -11.71 -7.87
CA HIS A 239 -11.01 -10.50 -7.92
C HIS A 239 -10.69 -10.14 -9.37
N HIS A 240 -10.72 -8.86 -9.73
CA HIS A 240 -10.38 -8.39 -11.06
C HIS A 240 -9.31 -7.31 -11.02
N LEU A 241 -8.28 -7.45 -11.85
CA LEU A 241 -7.28 -6.40 -12.08
C LEU A 241 -7.20 -6.08 -13.57
N TYR A 242 -7.35 -4.79 -13.91
CA TYR A 242 -7.31 -4.26 -15.26
C TYR A 242 -6.13 -3.29 -15.42
N GLY A 243 -5.09 -3.74 -16.11
CA GLY A 243 -3.88 -2.99 -16.37
C GLY A 243 -2.98 -2.87 -15.13
N GLY A 244 -1.84 -3.54 -15.15
CA GLY A 244 -0.89 -3.49 -14.04
C GLY A 244 0.55 -3.74 -14.49
N GLY A 245 1.51 -3.05 -13.85
CA GLY A 245 2.93 -3.22 -14.07
C GLY A 245 3.71 -3.43 -12.79
N VAL A 246 4.61 -4.42 -12.79
CA VAL A 246 5.57 -4.65 -11.71
C VAL A 246 6.99 -4.54 -12.27
N TYR A 247 7.80 -3.73 -11.61
CA TYR A 247 9.14 -3.36 -12.06
C TYR A 247 10.20 -3.85 -11.09
N ALA A 248 11.30 -4.42 -11.62
CA ALA A 248 12.47 -4.80 -10.83
C ALA A 248 13.64 -3.85 -11.08
N PHE A 249 14.28 -3.44 -10.00
CA PHE A 249 15.57 -2.75 -10.00
C PHE A 249 16.31 -3.05 -8.68
N ASN A 250 16.76 -4.28 -8.50
CA ASN A 250 17.44 -4.72 -7.26
C ASN A 250 18.90 -4.29 -7.27
N GLU A 251 19.15 -3.00 -7.17
CA GLU A 251 20.49 -2.41 -7.34
C GLU A 251 21.50 -2.80 -6.27
N ASN A 252 21.05 -3.03 -5.02
CA ASN A 252 21.93 -3.46 -3.93
C ASN A 252 22.45 -4.89 -4.12
N ASN A 253 21.64 -5.77 -4.71
CA ASN A 253 22.02 -7.13 -5.05
C ASN A 253 21.41 -7.54 -6.40
N PRO A 254 22.14 -7.37 -7.50
CA PRO A 254 21.64 -7.68 -8.84
C PRO A 254 21.27 -9.15 -9.09
N SER A 255 21.68 -10.07 -8.21
CA SER A 255 21.36 -11.49 -8.31
C SER A 255 20.01 -11.88 -7.69
N ILE A 256 19.24 -10.93 -7.17
CA ILE A 256 17.93 -11.17 -6.58
C ILE A 256 16.96 -11.68 -7.66
N HIS A 257 16.22 -12.73 -7.30
CA HIS A 257 15.10 -13.28 -8.05
C HIS A 257 13.79 -13.09 -7.31
N THR A 258 12.74 -12.74 -8.04
CA THR A 258 11.34 -12.74 -7.60
C THR A 258 10.59 -13.69 -8.52
N ALA A 259 9.93 -14.69 -7.97
CA ALA A 259 9.30 -15.76 -8.75
C ALA A 259 8.25 -15.23 -9.73
N SER A 260 7.44 -14.23 -9.30
CA SER A 260 6.48 -13.58 -10.18
C SER A 260 6.19 -12.14 -9.76
N GLY A 261 5.76 -11.32 -10.71
CA GLY A 261 5.29 -9.95 -10.43
C GLY A 261 3.94 -9.93 -9.73
N PHE A 262 3.06 -10.84 -10.16
CA PHE A 262 1.71 -11.05 -9.62
C PHE A 262 1.57 -12.49 -9.14
N GLU A 263 1.07 -12.68 -7.92
CA GLU A 263 0.80 -14.00 -7.35
C GLU A 263 -0.66 -14.06 -6.93
N VAL A 264 -1.44 -14.94 -7.57
CA VAL A 264 -2.90 -14.99 -7.40
C VAL A 264 -3.37 -16.44 -7.41
N PRO A 265 -4.54 -16.77 -6.80
CA PRO A 265 -5.11 -18.11 -6.92
C PRO A 265 -5.52 -18.42 -8.38
N ASP A 266 -5.24 -19.63 -8.82
CA ASP A 266 -5.70 -20.15 -10.12
C ASP A 266 -7.16 -20.60 -9.98
N THR A 267 -8.07 -19.64 -10.14
CA THR A 267 -9.52 -19.85 -10.01
C THR A 267 -10.29 -18.97 -11.00
N PRO A 268 -11.38 -19.47 -11.63
CA PRO A 268 -12.09 -18.74 -12.69
C PRO A 268 -12.63 -17.36 -12.34
N GLY A 269 -12.74 -17.03 -11.06
CA GLY A 269 -13.23 -15.72 -10.62
C GLY A 269 -12.13 -14.71 -10.29
N VAL A 270 -10.86 -15.09 -10.41
CA VAL A 270 -9.72 -14.18 -10.20
C VAL A 270 -9.06 -13.91 -11.54
N LEU A 271 -9.31 -12.73 -12.09
CA LEU A 271 -8.97 -12.37 -13.47
C LEU A 271 -8.01 -11.19 -13.51
N LEU A 272 -6.91 -11.34 -14.24
CA LEU A 272 -5.96 -10.27 -14.49
C LEU A 272 -5.91 -9.99 -16.00
N HIS A 273 -6.11 -8.72 -16.36
CA HIS A 273 -6.11 -8.28 -17.75
C HIS A 273 -4.98 -7.28 -18.01
N HIS A 274 -4.16 -7.51 -19.03
CA HIS A 274 -3.08 -6.63 -19.49
C HIS A 274 -2.09 -6.27 -18.37
N VAL A 275 -1.52 -7.30 -17.74
CA VAL A 275 -0.47 -7.15 -16.73
C VAL A 275 0.90 -7.45 -17.31
N PHE A 276 1.93 -6.82 -16.75
CA PHE A 276 3.28 -6.99 -17.26
C PHE A 276 4.35 -6.82 -16.16
N THR A 277 5.55 -7.33 -16.47
CA THR A 277 6.75 -7.10 -15.67
C THR A 277 7.85 -6.47 -16.52
N ILE A 278 8.71 -5.67 -15.88
CA ILE A 278 9.92 -5.06 -16.50
C ILE A 278 11.08 -5.12 -15.52
N CYS A 279 12.28 -5.43 -16.05
CA CYS A 279 13.54 -5.08 -15.40
C CYS A 279 13.99 -3.71 -15.94
N LEU A 280 14.10 -2.70 -15.07
CA LEU A 280 14.31 -1.30 -15.49
C LEU A 280 15.69 -1.06 -16.11
N SER A 281 16.78 -1.51 -15.47
CA SER A 281 18.14 -1.19 -15.89
C SER A 281 19.11 -2.37 -15.81
N GLY A 282 18.60 -3.59 -15.59
CA GLY A 282 19.37 -4.82 -15.58
C GLY A 282 19.52 -5.54 -14.25
N PRO A 283 19.61 -4.87 -13.08
CA PRO A 283 19.72 -5.57 -11.81
C PRO A 283 18.39 -6.16 -11.35
N GLY A 284 18.45 -7.41 -10.86
CA GLY A 284 17.30 -8.17 -10.42
C GLY A 284 16.55 -8.89 -11.55
N THR A 285 15.77 -9.88 -11.17
CA THR A 285 15.00 -10.70 -12.11
C THR A 285 13.60 -10.97 -11.56
N ILE A 286 12.58 -10.82 -12.39
CA ILE A 286 11.24 -11.38 -12.15
C ILE A 286 11.10 -12.54 -13.12
N ASP A 287 10.96 -13.75 -12.58
CA ASP A 287 11.01 -14.96 -13.39
C ASP A 287 9.77 -15.12 -14.29
N HIS A 288 8.58 -14.76 -13.77
CA HIS A 288 7.31 -14.81 -14.50
C HIS A 288 6.45 -13.56 -14.25
N VAL A 289 5.47 -13.35 -15.11
CA VAL A 289 4.53 -12.22 -14.95
C VAL A 289 3.48 -12.53 -13.89
N VAL A 290 2.73 -13.62 -14.06
CA VAL A 290 1.68 -14.07 -13.13
C VAL A 290 1.95 -15.52 -12.77
N ASN A 291 2.14 -15.83 -11.51
CA ASN A 291 2.47 -17.18 -11.03
C ASN A 291 3.65 -17.78 -11.82
N ASP A 292 3.42 -18.85 -12.56
CA ASP A 292 4.38 -19.51 -13.47
C ASP A 292 4.19 -19.14 -14.95
N THR A 293 3.40 -18.10 -15.23
CA THR A 293 2.99 -17.68 -16.57
C THR A 293 3.65 -16.38 -17.00
N GLY A 294 4.02 -16.30 -18.27
CA GLY A 294 4.68 -15.14 -18.88
C GLY A 294 6.20 -15.26 -18.89
N GLY A 295 6.84 -14.36 -19.63
CA GLY A 295 8.30 -14.35 -19.82
C GLY A 295 9.06 -13.75 -18.64
N THR A 296 10.37 -13.96 -18.62
CA THR A 296 11.30 -13.43 -17.62
C THR A 296 11.69 -11.98 -17.92
N ALA A 297 11.53 -11.10 -16.94
CA ALA A 297 12.05 -9.75 -16.95
C ALA A 297 13.37 -9.70 -16.17
N GLY A 298 14.49 -9.47 -16.84
CA GLY A 298 15.82 -9.47 -16.23
C GLY A 298 16.88 -8.86 -17.15
N ALA A 299 18.15 -9.09 -16.87
CA ALA A 299 19.28 -8.51 -17.59
C ALA A 299 19.26 -8.76 -19.12
N ALA A 300 18.71 -9.90 -19.56
CA ALA A 300 18.59 -10.22 -20.99
C ALA A 300 17.44 -9.49 -21.70
N THR A 301 16.47 -8.93 -20.94
CA THR A 301 15.24 -8.30 -21.42
C THR A 301 15.04 -6.90 -20.84
N VAL A 302 16.16 -6.20 -20.60
CA VAL A 302 16.14 -4.84 -20.00
C VAL A 302 15.18 -3.93 -20.75
N SER A 303 14.33 -3.23 -20.00
CA SER A 303 13.34 -2.29 -20.50
C SER A 303 12.30 -2.90 -21.48
N GLN A 304 12.26 -4.23 -21.61
CA GLN A 304 11.25 -4.92 -22.40
C GLN A 304 10.13 -5.44 -21.50
N ARG A 305 8.91 -5.12 -21.85
CA ARG A 305 7.72 -5.64 -21.13
C ARG A 305 7.54 -7.12 -21.43
N GLN A 306 7.40 -7.91 -20.37
CA GLN A 306 6.89 -9.27 -20.43
C GLN A 306 5.40 -9.21 -20.10
N VAL A 307 4.52 -9.54 -21.03
CA VAL A 307 3.10 -9.26 -20.93
C VAL A 307 2.28 -10.55 -20.83
N VAL A 308 1.30 -10.57 -19.95
CA VAL A 308 0.18 -11.49 -19.93
C VAL A 308 -1.08 -10.69 -20.19
N VAL A 309 -1.78 -10.99 -21.30
CA VAL A 309 -2.96 -10.24 -21.72
C VAL A 309 -4.17 -10.60 -20.87
N ASP A 310 -4.36 -11.89 -20.64
CA ASP A 310 -5.44 -12.44 -19.81
C ASP A 310 -4.90 -13.59 -18.97
N TYR A 311 -5.29 -13.65 -17.69
CA TYR A 311 -4.97 -14.70 -16.75
C TYR A 311 -6.19 -14.96 -15.87
N PRO A 312 -6.60 -16.21 -15.60
CA PRO A 312 -6.23 -17.44 -16.27
C PRO A 312 -6.73 -17.49 -17.70
#